data_da22cec9a2f1be1f2e9b532c5c64e212
#
_entry.id   da22cec9a2f1be1f2e9b532c5c64e212
#
_cell.length_a   1.000
_cell.length_b   1.000
_cell.length_c   1.000
_cell.angle_alpha   90.00
_cell.angle_beta   90.00
_cell.angle_gamma   90.00
#
_symmetry.space_group_name_H-M   'P 1'
#
loop_
_entity.id
_entity.type
_entity.pdbx_description
1 polymer ?
#
loop_
_entity_poly.entity_id
_entity_poly.type
_entity_poly.pdbx_seq_one_letter_code
_entity_poly.pdbx_strand_id
1 'polypeptide(L)'
;YGVKVTALNTTGSQAEHARKQVESRRLGAAVQMHGDFRDAGRQFDKVASIGCLEHAGRDQLGEVIRAHASYLKKGGIGLLHFIGHVGRMDTDFFIRKYIFPGGWIPSLADVIVEMEKCGLEVLDVENLRRHYALTLDHWAERFDRNWEKARALDPRRFDERFRRIWRVYLYGCAEMFRSLTGRTHLFQIVFSKGNVSMTGYPMTRDFLYEPEPAYQEKRSSGRAA
;
A
#
# COMPACT_ATOMS: atom_id res chain seq x y z
N TYR A 1 -3.76 7.88 17.80
CA TYR A 1 -4.34 6.54 18.06
C TYR A 1 -3.60 5.77 19.16
N GLY A 2 -2.44 6.22 19.67
CA GLY A 2 -1.73 5.57 20.78
C GLY A 2 -1.22 4.15 20.50
N VAL A 3 -0.99 3.79 19.24
CA VAL A 3 -0.52 2.46 18.81
C VAL A 3 1.00 2.40 18.71
N LYS A 4 1.57 1.21 18.94
CA LYS A 4 2.97 0.93 18.68
C LYS A 4 3.09 0.37 17.25
N VAL A 5 3.95 0.96 16.42
CA VAL A 5 4.12 0.60 15.02
C VAL A 5 5.49 -0.02 14.77
N THR A 6 5.52 -1.13 14.04
CA THR A 6 6.73 -1.65 13.39
C THR A 6 6.55 -1.43 11.90
N ALA A 7 7.33 -0.54 11.32
CA ALA A 7 7.29 -0.24 9.89
C ALA A 7 8.41 -0.97 9.16
N LEU A 8 8.10 -1.58 8.04
CA LEU A 8 9.05 -2.34 7.21
C LEU A 8 9.11 -1.72 5.82
N ASN A 9 10.33 -1.48 5.33
CA ASN A 9 10.57 -0.99 3.98
C ASN A 9 11.95 -1.47 3.52
N THR A 10 12.00 -2.11 2.35
CA THR A 10 13.24 -2.61 1.76
C THR A 10 14.08 -1.52 1.08
N THR A 11 13.50 -0.36 0.78
CA THR A 11 14.19 0.74 0.11
C THR A 11 14.85 1.65 1.12
N GLY A 12 16.18 1.64 1.20
CA GLY A 12 16.96 2.37 2.20
C GLY A 12 16.68 3.88 2.25
N SER A 13 16.55 4.54 1.08
CA SER A 13 16.23 5.98 1.02
C SER A 13 14.83 6.31 1.55
N GLN A 14 13.84 5.43 1.32
CA GLN A 14 12.49 5.59 1.86
C GLN A 14 12.47 5.34 3.37
N ALA A 15 13.18 4.32 3.84
CA ALA A 15 13.32 4.04 5.26
C ALA A 15 13.98 5.21 6.01
N GLU A 16 15.03 5.79 5.44
CA GLU A 16 15.70 6.97 6.01
C GLU A 16 14.79 8.20 6.04
N HIS A 17 14.05 8.45 4.96
CA HIS A 17 13.05 9.51 4.94
C HIS A 17 11.99 9.31 6.03
N ALA A 18 11.48 8.09 6.17
CA ALA A 18 10.50 7.76 7.20
C ALA A 18 11.06 7.96 8.62
N ARG A 19 12.32 7.58 8.89
CA ARG A 19 12.97 7.85 10.19
C ARG A 19 13.00 9.34 10.50
N LYS A 20 13.43 10.18 9.55
CA LYS A 20 13.44 11.64 9.73
C LYS A 20 12.05 12.20 10.04
N GLN A 21 10.99 11.67 9.40
CA GLN A 21 9.61 12.07 9.70
C GLN A 21 9.18 11.64 11.10
N VAL A 22 9.54 10.43 11.53
CA VAL A 22 9.26 9.92 12.88
C VAL A 22 9.96 10.76 13.95
N GLU A 23 11.25 11.07 13.74
CA GLU A 23 12.05 11.89 14.63
C GLU A 23 11.50 13.33 14.74
N SER A 24 11.23 13.97 13.61
CA SER A 24 10.69 15.34 13.56
C SER A 24 9.34 15.47 14.28
N ARG A 25 8.54 14.41 14.26
CA ARG A 25 7.24 14.31 14.95
C ARG A 25 7.32 13.72 16.35
N ARG A 26 8.53 13.42 16.84
CA ARG A 26 8.78 12.81 18.17
C ARG A 26 8.05 11.50 18.41
N LEU A 27 7.94 10.66 17.38
CA LEU A 27 7.24 9.37 17.42
C LEU A 27 8.18 8.16 17.62
N GLY A 28 9.48 8.40 17.83
CA GLY A 28 10.51 7.35 17.83
C GLY A 28 10.30 6.21 18.83
N ALA A 29 9.71 6.50 19.99
CA ALA A 29 9.41 5.47 21.00
C ALA A 29 8.28 4.51 20.58
N ALA A 30 7.45 4.88 19.59
CA ALA A 30 6.30 4.11 19.13
C ALA A 30 6.51 3.44 17.77
N VAL A 31 7.58 3.80 17.04
CA VAL A 31 7.84 3.34 15.66
C VAL A 31 9.22 2.71 15.55
N GLN A 32 9.26 1.50 15.01
CA GLN A 32 10.51 0.79 14.69
C GLN A 32 10.58 0.57 13.18
N MET A 33 11.74 0.80 12.56
CA MET A 33 11.97 0.62 11.13
C MET A 33 12.92 -0.55 10.90
N HIS A 34 12.54 -1.46 9.99
CA HIS A 34 13.33 -2.61 9.57
C HIS A 34 13.55 -2.58 8.05
N GLY A 35 14.47 -3.41 7.56
CA GLY A 35 14.77 -3.49 6.13
C GLY A 35 13.76 -4.30 5.33
N ASP A 36 13.47 -5.54 5.72
CA ASP A 36 12.66 -6.50 4.98
C ASP A 36 11.42 -6.93 5.77
N PHE A 37 10.30 -7.23 5.08
CA PHE A 37 9.08 -7.68 5.74
C PHE A 37 9.25 -9.06 6.43
N ARG A 38 10.22 -9.87 6.00
CA ARG A 38 10.56 -11.16 6.61
C ARG A 38 11.22 -11.02 7.98
N ASP A 39 11.70 -9.83 8.33
CA ASP A 39 12.47 -9.57 9.55
C ASP A 39 11.60 -9.10 10.73
N ALA A 40 10.27 -9.09 10.60
CA ALA A 40 9.37 -8.61 11.64
C ALA A 40 9.47 -9.38 12.98
N GLY A 41 9.79 -10.66 12.94
CA GLY A 41 10.21 -11.48 14.09
C GLY A 41 9.19 -11.69 15.21
N ARG A 42 7.97 -11.13 15.10
CA ARG A 42 6.92 -11.21 16.12
C ARG A 42 5.52 -11.12 15.51
N GLN A 43 4.50 -11.39 16.32
CA GLN A 43 3.11 -11.24 15.93
C GLN A 43 2.53 -9.89 16.39
N PHE A 44 1.56 -9.40 15.64
CA PHE A 44 0.91 -8.11 15.81
C PHE A 44 -0.60 -8.29 15.89
N ASP A 45 -1.27 -7.34 16.55
CA ASP A 45 -2.73 -7.28 16.61
C ASP A 45 -3.32 -6.82 15.26
N LYS A 46 -2.57 -6.00 14.52
CA LYS A 46 -2.95 -5.46 13.21
C LYS A 46 -1.75 -5.51 12.26
N VAL A 47 -2.03 -5.78 10.98
CA VAL A 47 -1.03 -5.73 9.88
C VAL A 47 -1.63 -4.95 8.73
N ALA A 48 -0.87 -4.01 8.18
CA ALA A 48 -1.23 -3.31 6.93
C ALA A 48 -0.10 -3.45 5.92
N SER A 49 -0.45 -3.83 4.70
CA SER A 49 0.48 -3.94 3.57
C SER A 49 -0.06 -3.12 2.40
N ILE A 50 0.75 -2.19 1.91
CA ILE A 50 0.34 -1.23 0.88
C ILE A 50 1.37 -1.25 -0.24
N GLY A 51 0.94 -1.66 -1.45
CA GLY A 51 1.79 -1.70 -2.65
C GLY A 51 2.98 -2.65 -2.53
N CYS A 52 2.83 -3.78 -1.83
CA CYS A 52 3.88 -4.78 -1.63
C CYS A 52 3.75 -5.96 -2.60
N LEU A 53 2.52 -6.41 -2.88
CA LEU A 53 2.27 -7.61 -3.68
C LEU A 53 2.76 -7.46 -5.11
N GLU A 54 2.72 -6.26 -5.68
CA GLU A 54 3.14 -5.95 -7.05
C GLU A 54 4.64 -6.13 -7.27
N HIS A 55 5.41 -6.17 -6.18
CA HIS A 55 6.87 -6.33 -6.20
C HIS A 55 7.34 -7.75 -5.86
N ALA A 56 6.44 -8.62 -5.42
CA ALA A 56 6.80 -9.98 -5.00
C ALA A 56 7.10 -10.91 -6.19
N GLY A 57 6.45 -10.69 -7.33
CA GLY A 57 6.47 -11.62 -8.45
C GLY A 57 5.49 -12.78 -8.29
N ARG A 58 5.17 -13.43 -9.43
CA ARG A 58 4.14 -14.49 -9.48
C ARG A 58 4.44 -15.65 -8.53
N ASP A 59 5.67 -16.13 -8.56
CA ASP A 59 6.08 -17.36 -7.85
C ASP A 59 6.16 -17.15 -6.33
N GLN A 60 6.26 -15.90 -5.88
CA GLN A 60 6.39 -15.56 -4.46
C GLN A 60 5.07 -15.10 -3.81
N LEU A 61 3.97 -15.00 -4.56
CA LEU A 61 2.69 -14.53 -4.00
C LEU A 61 2.28 -15.31 -2.75
N GLY A 62 2.32 -16.64 -2.82
CA GLY A 62 1.96 -17.51 -1.69
C GLY A 62 2.89 -17.33 -0.48
N GLU A 63 4.18 -17.08 -0.70
CA GLU A 63 5.15 -16.81 0.38
C GLU A 63 4.83 -15.47 1.07
N VAL A 64 4.57 -14.43 0.30
CA VAL A 64 4.23 -13.11 0.84
C VAL A 64 2.94 -13.16 1.65
N ILE A 65 1.88 -13.81 1.14
CA ILE A 65 0.62 -13.96 1.89
C ILE A 65 0.84 -14.77 3.16
N ARG A 66 1.62 -15.84 3.11
CA ARG A 66 1.97 -16.66 4.30
C ARG A 66 2.73 -15.84 5.34
N ALA A 67 3.66 -14.98 4.92
CA ALA A 67 4.37 -14.10 5.83
C ALA A 67 3.40 -13.13 6.53
N HIS A 68 2.48 -12.49 5.80
CA HIS A 68 1.45 -11.62 6.39
C HIS A 68 0.57 -12.38 7.39
N ALA A 69 0.15 -13.60 7.05
CA ALA A 69 -0.62 -14.47 7.95
C ALA A 69 0.18 -14.82 9.22
N SER A 70 1.50 -15.07 9.10
CA SER A 70 2.36 -15.42 10.24
C SER A 70 2.49 -14.27 11.24
N TYR A 71 2.46 -13.04 10.77
CA TYR A 71 2.58 -11.84 11.60
C TYR A 71 1.30 -11.43 12.33
N LEU A 72 0.16 -11.96 11.94
CA LEU A 72 -1.07 -11.72 12.69
C LEU A 72 -1.22 -12.69 13.86
N LYS A 73 -1.62 -12.19 15.01
CA LYS A 73 -2.18 -13.00 16.09
C LYS A 73 -3.49 -13.63 15.65
N LYS A 74 -3.89 -14.73 16.25
CA LYS A 74 -5.21 -15.34 16.01
C LYS A 74 -6.33 -14.31 16.31
N GLY A 75 -7.26 -14.12 15.38
CA GLY A 75 -8.29 -13.09 15.44
C GLY A 75 -7.79 -11.66 15.17
N GLY A 76 -6.51 -11.47 14.88
CA GLY A 76 -5.96 -10.18 14.44
C GLY A 76 -6.46 -9.78 13.07
N ILE A 77 -6.59 -8.48 12.82
CA ILE A 77 -7.12 -7.91 11.57
C ILE A 77 -5.98 -7.38 10.70
N GLY A 78 -6.01 -7.72 9.41
CA GLY A 78 -5.08 -7.23 8.41
C GLY A 78 -5.73 -6.47 7.27
N LEU A 79 -4.94 -5.66 6.59
CA LEU A 79 -5.30 -4.95 5.37
C LEU A 79 -4.25 -5.21 4.29
N LEU A 80 -4.68 -5.66 3.12
CA LEU A 80 -3.89 -5.65 1.88
C LEU A 80 -4.43 -4.57 0.95
N HIS A 81 -3.55 -3.67 0.52
CA HIS A 81 -3.86 -2.65 -0.48
C HIS A 81 -2.91 -2.84 -1.67
N PHE A 82 -3.43 -3.17 -2.83
CA PHE A 82 -2.62 -3.52 -4.01
C PHE A 82 -3.33 -3.24 -5.31
N ILE A 83 -2.55 -2.99 -6.36
CA ILE A 83 -3.04 -3.01 -7.74
C ILE A 83 -3.23 -4.46 -8.14
N GLY A 84 -4.41 -4.80 -8.65
CA GLY A 84 -4.74 -6.16 -9.06
C GLY A 84 -5.53 -6.19 -10.36
N HIS A 85 -5.45 -7.30 -11.06
CA HIS A 85 -6.27 -7.56 -12.25
C HIS A 85 -7.59 -8.26 -11.91
N VAL A 86 -8.61 -7.94 -12.69
CA VAL A 86 -9.82 -8.75 -12.75
C VAL A 86 -9.58 -9.86 -13.79
N GLY A 87 -9.38 -11.06 -13.29
CA GLY A 87 -8.90 -12.22 -14.05
C GLY A 87 -7.38 -12.19 -14.30
N ARG A 88 -6.84 -13.33 -14.72
CA ARG A 88 -5.41 -13.49 -14.98
C ARG A 88 -5.02 -12.81 -16.28
N MET A 89 -3.98 -11.99 -16.23
CA MET A 89 -3.34 -11.36 -17.38
C MET A 89 -1.91 -10.98 -17.03
N ASP A 90 -1.10 -10.76 -18.03
CA ASP A 90 0.26 -10.27 -17.82
C ASP A 90 0.27 -8.77 -17.59
N THR A 91 1.23 -8.34 -16.76
CA THR A 91 1.52 -6.92 -16.58
C THR A 91 2.03 -6.34 -17.90
N ASP A 92 1.54 -5.17 -18.27
CA ASP A 92 1.89 -4.48 -19.49
C ASP A 92 3.41 -4.34 -19.70
N PHE A 93 3.86 -4.52 -20.95
CA PHE A 93 5.28 -4.45 -21.29
C PHE A 93 5.91 -3.09 -20.96
N PHE A 94 5.19 -1.99 -21.20
CA PHE A 94 5.70 -0.65 -20.92
C PHE A 94 5.96 -0.48 -19.43
N ILE A 95 5.02 -0.92 -18.58
CA ILE A 95 5.14 -0.88 -17.12
C ILE A 95 6.35 -1.69 -16.65
N ARG A 96 6.48 -2.94 -17.12
CA ARG A 96 7.60 -3.81 -16.73
C ARG A 96 8.96 -3.32 -17.18
N LYS A 97 9.01 -2.63 -18.35
CA LYS A 97 10.28 -2.17 -18.91
C LYS A 97 10.74 -0.83 -18.37
N TYR A 98 9.83 0.11 -18.19
CA TYR A 98 10.20 1.51 -17.97
C TYR A 98 9.87 2.05 -16.58
N ILE A 99 8.92 1.46 -15.89
CA ILE A 99 8.40 2.00 -14.60
C ILE A 99 8.78 1.09 -13.44
N PHE A 100 8.38 -0.19 -13.49
CA PHE A 100 8.62 -1.18 -12.46
C PHE A 100 9.29 -2.43 -13.04
N PRO A 101 10.60 -2.41 -13.29
CA PRO A 101 11.32 -3.58 -13.79
C PRO A 101 11.12 -4.79 -12.88
N GLY A 102 10.68 -5.92 -13.48
CA GLY A 102 10.36 -7.12 -12.74
C GLY A 102 9.02 -7.12 -12.00
N GLY A 103 8.27 -6.01 -12.00
CA GLY A 103 6.96 -5.91 -11.39
C GLY A 103 5.94 -6.86 -12.03
N TRP A 104 5.07 -7.42 -11.19
CA TRP A 104 3.97 -8.28 -11.61
C TRP A 104 2.70 -7.90 -10.84
N ILE A 105 1.59 -7.75 -11.55
CA ILE A 105 0.29 -7.42 -10.95
C ILE A 105 -0.51 -8.72 -10.79
N PRO A 106 -0.86 -9.12 -9.54
CA PRO A 106 -1.64 -10.32 -9.29
C PRO A 106 -3.10 -10.17 -9.76
N SER A 107 -3.80 -11.27 -9.98
CA SER A 107 -5.26 -11.22 -10.06
C SER A 107 -5.86 -11.21 -8.64
N LEU A 108 -7.02 -10.55 -8.47
CA LEU A 108 -7.75 -10.59 -7.21
C LEU A 108 -8.04 -12.03 -6.77
N ALA A 109 -8.44 -12.88 -7.71
CA ALA A 109 -8.75 -14.29 -7.44
C ALA A 109 -7.53 -15.05 -6.90
N ASP A 110 -6.34 -14.86 -7.50
CA ASP A 110 -5.13 -15.54 -7.04
C ASP A 110 -4.75 -15.11 -5.62
N VAL A 111 -4.90 -13.81 -5.30
CA VAL A 111 -4.66 -13.31 -3.93
C VAL A 111 -5.61 -13.97 -2.93
N ILE A 112 -6.92 -14.03 -3.23
CA ILE A 112 -7.91 -14.66 -2.34
C ILE A 112 -7.62 -16.15 -2.15
N VAL A 113 -7.27 -16.88 -3.22
CA VAL A 113 -6.90 -18.31 -3.11
C VAL A 113 -5.70 -18.51 -2.20
N GLU A 114 -4.66 -17.67 -2.29
CA GLU A 114 -3.50 -17.78 -1.39
C GLU A 114 -3.86 -17.39 0.06
N MET A 115 -4.78 -16.45 0.26
CA MET A 115 -5.29 -16.10 1.60
C MET A 115 -6.03 -17.27 2.24
N GLU A 116 -6.92 -17.94 1.50
CA GLU A 116 -7.65 -19.13 1.98
C GLU A 116 -6.69 -20.26 2.39
N LYS A 117 -5.66 -20.55 1.58
CA LYS A 117 -4.61 -21.54 1.91
C LYS A 117 -3.86 -21.22 3.21
N CYS A 118 -3.81 -19.95 3.60
CA CYS A 118 -3.17 -19.49 4.83
C CYS A 118 -4.12 -19.38 6.02
N GLY A 119 -5.39 -19.80 5.88
CA GLY A 119 -6.41 -19.74 6.93
C GLY A 119 -6.82 -18.31 7.27
N LEU A 120 -6.80 -17.41 6.29
CA LEU A 120 -7.26 -16.02 6.43
C LEU A 120 -8.73 -15.94 6.01
N GLU A 121 -9.57 -15.34 6.86
CA GLU A 121 -10.95 -15.00 6.56
C GLU A 121 -11.01 -13.63 5.88
N VAL A 122 -11.55 -13.55 4.68
CA VAL A 122 -11.79 -12.28 3.99
C VAL A 122 -13.06 -11.63 4.56
N LEU A 123 -12.92 -10.44 5.16
CA LEU A 123 -14.01 -9.72 5.81
C LEU A 123 -14.64 -8.67 4.90
N ASP A 124 -13.83 -8.00 4.09
CA ASP A 124 -14.28 -6.95 3.16
C ASP A 124 -13.35 -6.84 1.96
N VAL A 125 -13.92 -6.51 0.81
CA VAL A 125 -13.16 -6.18 -0.42
C VAL A 125 -13.69 -4.89 -1.00
N GLU A 126 -12.87 -3.84 -0.99
CA GLU A 126 -13.19 -2.56 -1.60
C GLU A 126 -12.42 -2.36 -2.91
N ASN A 127 -13.12 -1.85 -3.92
CA ASN A 127 -12.53 -1.53 -5.22
C ASN A 127 -12.39 -0.02 -5.40
N LEU A 128 -11.17 0.46 -5.32
CA LEU A 128 -10.81 1.88 -5.40
C LEU A 128 -10.38 2.32 -6.81
N ARG A 129 -10.70 1.56 -7.85
CA ARG A 129 -10.30 1.87 -9.24
C ARG A 129 -10.56 3.33 -9.62
N ARG A 130 -11.77 3.81 -9.40
CA ARG A 130 -12.18 5.19 -9.76
C ARG A 130 -11.44 6.26 -8.95
N HIS A 131 -11.18 5.99 -7.67
CA HIS A 131 -10.41 6.89 -6.81
C HIS A 131 -8.95 7.00 -7.28
N TYR A 132 -8.38 5.87 -7.74
CA TYR A 132 -6.99 5.88 -8.19
C TYR A 132 -6.81 6.63 -9.51
N ALA A 133 -7.82 6.65 -10.39
CA ALA A 133 -7.81 7.50 -11.57
C ALA A 133 -7.63 8.98 -11.20
N LEU A 134 -8.37 9.47 -10.19
CA LEU A 134 -8.24 10.86 -9.69
C LEU A 134 -6.86 11.11 -9.05
N THR A 135 -6.33 10.14 -8.32
CA THR A 135 -4.99 10.22 -7.74
C THR A 135 -3.93 10.39 -8.83
N LEU A 136 -4.04 9.61 -9.92
CA LEU A 136 -3.13 9.68 -11.06
C LEU A 136 -3.24 11.02 -11.82
N ASP A 137 -4.44 11.57 -11.96
CA ASP A 137 -4.64 12.92 -12.52
C ASP A 137 -3.85 13.95 -11.70
N HIS A 138 -4.01 13.95 -10.39
CA HIS A 138 -3.28 14.87 -9.52
C HIS A 138 -1.76 14.66 -9.56
N TRP A 139 -1.30 13.43 -9.73
CA TRP A 139 0.14 13.16 -9.90
C TRP A 139 0.65 13.67 -11.24
N ALA A 140 -0.12 13.48 -12.32
CA ALA A 140 0.22 13.97 -13.65
C ALA A 140 0.34 15.49 -13.68
N GLU A 141 -0.65 16.21 -13.14
CA GLU A 141 -0.64 17.67 -13.03
C GLU A 141 0.55 18.18 -12.19
N ARG A 142 0.82 17.51 -11.05
CA ARG A 142 1.98 17.87 -10.21
C ARG A 142 3.29 17.63 -10.90
N PHE A 143 3.40 16.53 -11.64
CA PHE A 143 4.59 16.20 -12.42
C PHE A 143 4.85 17.27 -13.47
N ASP A 144 3.85 17.64 -14.27
CA ASP A 144 3.99 18.67 -15.28
C ASP A 144 4.32 20.05 -14.69
N ARG A 145 3.64 20.44 -13.62
CA ARG A 145 3.88 21.72 -12.92
C ARG A 145 5.29 21.85 -12.34
N ASN A 146 5.86 20.76 -11.87
CA ASN A 146 7.16 20.75 -11.22
C ASN A 146 8.28 20.22 -12.12
N TRP A 147 8.02 20.01 -13.42
CA TRP A 147 9.00 19.41 -14.32
C TRP A 147 10.34 20.15 -14.34
N GLU A 148 10.34 21.48 -14.48
CA GLU A 148 11.58 22.24 -14.54
C GLU A 148 12.38 22.17 -13.22
N LYS A 149 11.70 22.09 -12.09
CA LYS A 149 12.35 21.87 -10.79
C LYS A 149 12.99 20.47 -10.71
N ALA A 150 12.29 19.44 -11.17
CA ALA A 150 12.80 18.08 -11.22
C ALA A 150 14.02 17.98 -12.15
N ARG A 151 13.94 18.57 -13.34
CA ARG A 151 15.02 18.61 -14.32
C ARG A 151 16.26 19.31 -13.79
N ALA A 152 16.09 20.37 -13.01
CA ALA A 152 17.20 21.12 -12.41
C ALA A 152 18.01 20.30 -11.37
N LEU A 153 17.42 19.24 -10.78
CA LEU A 153 18.12 18.39 -9.80
C LEU A 153 19.21 17.52 -10.47
N ASP A 154 18.91 16.99 -11.65
CA ASP A 154 19.86 16.22 -12.47
C ASP A 154 19.39 16.21 -13.93
N PRO A 155 19.85 17.16 -14.78
CA PRO A 155 19.42 17.27 -16.17
C PRO A 155 19.80 16.07 -17.06
N ARG A 156 20.79 15.26 -16.65
CA ARG A 156 21.19 14.06 -17.39
C ARG A 156 20.22 12.90 -17.14
N ARG A 157 19.74 12.77 -15.92
CA ARG A 157 18.78 11.76 -15.49
C ARG A 157 17.35 12.13 -15.89
N PHE A 158 16.99 13.39 -15.66
CA PHE A 158 15.65 13.93 -15.93
C PHE A 158 15.62 14.66 -17.27
N ASP A 159 15.88 13.90 -18.35
CA ASP A 159 15.86 14.37 -19.72
C ASP A 159 14.42 14.33 -20.32
N GLU A 160 14.29 14.76 -21.57
CA GLU A 160 13.00 14.74 -22.28
C GLU A 160 12.46 13.32 -22.49
N ARG A 161 13.33 12.31 -22.60
CA ARG A 161 12.90 10.92 -22.71
C ARG A 161 12.26 10.45 -21.38
N PHE A 162 12.88 10.77 -20.25
CA PHE A 162 12.31 10.51 -18.92
C PHE A 162 10.95 11.19 -18.78
N ARG A 163 10.83 12.46 -19.16
CA ARG A 163 9.57 13.21 -19.14
C ARG A 163 8.47 12.50 -19.90
N ARG A 164 8.75 12.10 -21.15
CA ARG A 164 7.76 11.40 -22.01
C ARG A 164 7.32 10.07 -21.40
N ILE A 165 8.26 9.25 -20.90
CA ILE A 165 7.96 7.98 -20.26
C ILE A 165 7.01 8.20 -19.07
N TRP A 166 7.33 9.14 -18.19
CA TRP A 166 6.51 9.40 -17.01
C TRP A 166 5.15 10.03 -17.33
N ARG A 167 5.07 10.86 -18.33
CA ARG A 167 3.77 11.36 -18.81
C ARG A 167 2.89 10.24 -19.38
N VAL A 168 3.45 9.39 -20.24
CA VAL A 168 2.72 8.22 -20.76
C VAL A 168 2.24 7.34 -19.60
N TYR A 169 3.09 7.10 -18.61
CA TYR A 169 2.72 6.33 -17.42
C TYR A 169 1.55 6.96 -16.66
N LEU A 170 1.69 8.21 -16.24
CA LEU A 170 0.71 8.87 -15.37
C LEU A 170 -0.63 9.06 -16.06
N TYR A 171 -0.63 9.64 -17.25
CA TYR A 171 -1.86 9.87 -18.02
C TYR A 171 -2.46 8.57 -18.55
N GLY A 172 -1.65 7.67 -19.07
CA GLY A 172 -2.12 6.37 -19.57
C GLY A 172 -2.72 5.50 -18.48
N CYS A 173 -2.11 5.47 -17.30
CA CYS A 173 -2.69 4.77 -16.14
C CYS A 173 -3.99 5.44 -15.66
N ALA A 174 -4.07 6.78 -15.62
CA ALA A 174 -5.30 7.46 -15.26
C ALA A 174 -6.46 7.04 -16.18
N GLU A 175 -6.23 7.02 -17.50
CA GLU A 175 -7.24 6.57 -18.48
C GLU A 175 -7.55 5.08 -18.34
N MET A 176 -6.56 4.23 -18.10
CA MET A 176 -6.79 2.80 -17.87
C MET A 176 -7.67 2.56 -16.64
N PHE A 177 -7.41 3.24 -15.52
CA PHE A 177 -8.24 3.14 -14.33
C PHE A 177 -9.63 3.78 -14.50
N ARG A 178 -9.78 4.73 -15.42
CA ARG A 178 -11.07 5.35 -15.79
C ARG A 178 -11.87 4.49 -16.75
N SER A 179 -11.21 3.66 -17.56
CA SER A 179 -11.80 2.87 -18.62
C SER A 179 -12.93 1.97 -18.12
N LEU A 180 -14.01 1.89 -18.89
CA LEU A 180 -15.15 0.99 -18.62
C LEU A 180 -14.83 -0.48 -18.91
N THR A 181 -13.82 -0.75 -19.73
CA THR A 181 -13.38 -2.09 -20.11
C THR A 181 -12.03 -2.48 -19.51
N GLY A 182 -11.41 -1.55 -18.75
CA GLY A 182 -10.13 -1.78 -18.08
C GLY A 182 -10.24 -2.86 -17.02
N ARG A 183 -9.25 -3.75 -16.97
CA ARG A 183 -9.21 -4.89 -16.04
C ARG A 183 -8.20 -4.71 -14.89
N THR A 184 -7.49 -3.59 -14.86
CA THR A 184 -6.57 -3.25 -13.76
C THR A 184 -7.29 -2.35 -12.78
N HIS A 185 -7.33 -2.77 -11.53
CA HIS A 185 -8.03 -2.11 -10.45
C HIS A 185 -7.12 -1.89 -9.25
N LEU A 186 -7.58 -1.13 -8.28
CA LEU A 186 -6.94 -0.99 -6.98
C LEU A 186 -7.88 -1.60 -5.94
N PHE A 187 -7.37 -2.56 -5.16
CA PHE A 187 -8.16 -3.27 -4.16
C PHE A 187 -7.65 -3.00 -2.74
N GLN A 188 -8.59 -2.93 -1.82
CA GLN A 188 -8.34 -3.09 -0.40
C GLN A 188 -9.06 -4.34 0.09
N ILE A 189 -8.34 -5.27 0.71
CA ILE A 189 -8.90 -6.47 1.32
C ILE A 189 -8.67 -6.38 2.82
N VAL A 190 -9.75 -6.37 3.59
CA VAL A 190 -9.71 -6.54 5.05
C VAL A 190 -9.88 -8.02 5.35
N PHE A 191 -9.03 -8.54 6.22
CA PHE A 191 -9.03 -9.96 6.56
C PHE A 191 -8.66 -10.21 8.02
N SER A 192 -8.98 -11.39 8.53
CA SER A 192 -8.52 -11.85 9.84
C SER A 192 -7.74 -13.15 9.75
N LYS A 193 -6.95 -13.45 10.79
CA LYS A 193 -6.30 -14.75 10.95
C LYS A 193 -7.25 -15.71 11.67
N GLY A 194 -7.85 -16.62 10.90
CA GLY A 194 -8.99 -17.43 11.33
C GLY A 194 -10.24 -16.58 11.48
N ASN A 195 -11.35 -17.18 11.88
CA ASN A 195 -12.63 -16.47 11.99
C ASN A 195 -12.60 -15.42 13.09
N VAL A 196 -13.12 -14.23 12.79
CA VAL A 196 -13.34 -13.21 13.84
C VAL A 196 -14.46 -13.63 14.77
N SER A 197 -14.39 -13.18 16.02
CA SER A 197 -15.51 -13.32 16.94
C SER A 197 -16.65 -12.38 16.55
N MET A 198 -17.85 -12.63 17.06
CA MET A 198 -19.05 -11.81 16.80
C MET A 198 -18.86 -10.31 17.12
N THR A 199 -17.92 -9.98 18.01
CA THR A 199 -17.60 -8.60 18.42
C THR A 199 -16.24 -8.13 17.90
N GLY A 200 -15.51 -8.98 17.13
CA GLY A 200 -14.14 -8.70 16.68
C GLY A 200 -14.05 -7.81 15.45
N TYR A 201 -15.16 -7.68 14.72
CA TYR A 201 -15.29 -6.80 13.54
C TYR A 201 -16.71 -6.26 13.47
N PRO A 202 -16.95 -5.00 13.04
CA PRO A 202 -18.28 -4.44 12.90
C PRO A 202 -19.19 -5.26 11.99
N MET A 203 -20.47 -5.41 12.36
CA MET A 203 -21.47 -6.16 11.58
C MET A 203 -21.96 -5.39 10.35
N THR A 204 -21.80 -4.08 10.32
CA THR A 204 -22.15 -3.20 9.20
C THR A 204 -20.92 -2.41 8.76
N ARG A 205 -21.02 -1.78 7.56
CA ARG A 205 -19.95 -0.92 7.02
C ARG A 205 -20.11 0.55 7.43
N ASP A 206 -21.00 0.90 8.31
CA ASP A 206 -21.32 2.29 8.71
C ASP A 206 -20.07 3.02 9.23
N PHE A 207 -19.21 2.33 9.96
CA PHE A 207 -17.95 2.87 10.48
C PHE A 207 -16.99 3.41 9.39
N LEU A 208 -17.16 3.00 8.12
CA LEU A 208 -16.36 3.53 7.00
C LEU A 208 -16.83 4.91 6.55
N TYR A 209 -18.06 5.27 6.86
CA TYR A 209 -18.72 6.48 6.39
C TYR A 209 -18.97 7.49 7.51
N GLU A 210 -18.78 7.07 8.76
CA GLU A 210 -18.83 7.98 9.89
C GLU A 210 -17.60 8.90 9.88
N PRO A 211 -17.77 10.21 10.12
CA PRO A 211 -16.63 11.09 10.27
C PRO A 211 -15.78 10.61 11.45
N GLU A 212 -14.47 10.44 11.23
CA GLU A 212 -13.57 10.16 12.35
C GLU A 212 -13.78 11.20 13.46
N PRO A 213 -13.91 10.80 14.73
CA PRO A 213 -13.90 11.74 15.82
C PRO A 213 -12.60 12.55 15.72
N ALA A 214 -12.71 13.88 15.70
CA ALA A 214 -11.58 14.78 15.53
C ALA A 214 -10.45 14.35 16.47
N TYR A 215 -9.29 14.02 15.89
CA TYR A 215 -8.10 13.64 16.64
C TYR A 215 -7.72 14.80 17.56
N GLN A 216 -8.08 14.69 18.84
CA GLN A 216 -7.60 15.61 19.86
C GLN A 216 -6.14 15.21 20.13
N GLU A 217 -5.18 15.98 19.60
CA GLU A 217 -3.81 15.94 20.10
C GLU A 217 -3.86 16.15 21.61
N LYS A 218 -3.54 15.09 22.37
CA LYS A 218 -3.25 15.25 23.79
C LYS A 218 -2.03 16.13 23.90
N ARG A 219 -2.25 17.45 23.99
CA ARG A 219 -1.20 18.39 24.39
C ARG A 219 -0.70 17.88 25.74
N SER A 220 0.54 17.41 25.76
CA SER A 220 1.25 17.13 26.99
C SER A 220 1.24 18.43 27.79
N SER A 221 0.39 18.52 28.78
CA SER A 221 0.46 19.56 29.79
C SER A 221 1.76 19.32 30.57
N GLY A 222 2.84 19.91 30.11
CA GLY A 222 4.04 20.06 30.88
C GLY A 222 3.69 20.88 32.12
N ARG A 223 3.51 20.22 33.24
CA ARG A 223 3.59 20.90 34.52
C ARG A 223 5.05 21.28 34.75
N ALA A 224 5.34 22.55 34.59
CA ALA A 224 6.46 23.16 35.29
C ALA A 224 6.13 23.14 36.79
N ALA A 225 7.00 22.60 37.56
CA ALA A 225 7.21 22.90 38.99
C ALA A 225 8.70 22.71 39.25
#